data_fa86acb85e77cba03bd2ab5c621e45a8
#
_entry.id   fa86acb85e77cba03bd2ab5c621e45a8
#
_cell.length_a   1.000
_cell.length_b   1.000
_cell.length_c   1.000
_cell.angle_alpha   90.00
_cell.angle_beta   90.00
_cell.angle_gamma   90.00
#
_symmetry.space_group_name_H-M   'P 1'
#
loop_
_entity.id
_entity.type
_entity.pdbx_description
1 polymer ?
#
loop_
_entity_poly.entity_id
_entity_poly.type
_entity_poly.pdbx_seq_one_letter_code
_entity_poly.pdbx_strand_id
1 'polypeptide(L)'
;MDVEQDPLAVPEINAKLPEIRRATLALLTTGPETVRHDIERKGNVTVRWTPKSGVKWWIGDAPKDLMLKETTCGRDFEVPADGFYQVNPRVGEELVRTVVAEYEKGAKDAPEVLDLYCGVGVFGLCCNPPKLTGIESGRQAIDFAKKNAASQFHCTTTTSNYNYRFYAERVGQNLKRISVNSRTTVIVDPPRDGMEPNVPKWLAESKAPRILYVSCDPATLTRDLKTICRGYDIESVRWFNMFPRTARFETLVVLRKK
;
A
#
# COMPACT_ATOMS: atom_id res chain seq x y z
N MET A 1 -27.43 -4.66 6.87
CA MET A 1 -27.95 -4.03 5.63
C MET A 1 -27.94 -5.08 4.54
N ASP A 2 -29.06 -5.31 3.87
CA ASP A 2 -29.13 -6.23 2.74
C ASP A 2 -28.80 -5.48 1.45
N VAL A 3 -27.76 -5.91 0.74
CA VAL A 3 -27.25 -5.25 -0.47
C VAL A 3 -27.51 -6.17 -1.67
N GLU A 4 -28.38 -5.74 -2.57
CA GLU A 4 -28.68 -6.48 -3.80
C GLU A 4 -27.68 -6.19 -4.91
N GLN A 5 -27.22 -4.95 -4.99
CA GLN A 5 -26.23 -4.48 -5.95
C GLN A 5 -25.41 -3.32 -5.38
N ASP A 6 -24.12 -3.30 -5.66
CA ASP A 6 -23.25 -2.16 -5.36
C ASP A 6 -22.80 -1.50 -6.69
N PRO A 7 -23.22 -0.26 -6.98
CA PRO A 7 -22.88 0.43 -8.22
C PRO A 7 -21.40 0.81 -8.34
N LEU A 8 -20.63 0.71 -7.26
CA LEU A 8 -19.19 0.96 -7.25
C LEU A 8 -18.37 -0.33 -7.40
N ALA A 9 -18.99 -1.49 -7.14
CA ALA A 9 -18.31 -2.76 -7.27
C ALA A 9 -18.21 -3.20 -8.73
N VAL A 10 -17.15 -3.94 -9.04
CA VAL A 10 -16.98 -4.59 -10.35
C VAL A 10 -18.13 -5.58 -10.63
N PRO A 11 -18.45 -5.83 -11.92
CA PRO A 11 -19.54 -6.73 -12.28
C PRO A 11 -19.44 -8.13 -11.66
N GLU A 12 -18.23 -8.65 -11.51
CA GLU A 12 -17.93 -9.96 -10.92
C GLU A 12 -18.37 -10.05 -9.46
N ILE A 13 -18.18 -8.98 -8.67
CA ILE A 13 -18.68 -8.91 -7.29
C ILE A 13 -20.20 -8.91 -7.31
N ASN A 14 -20.84 -8.05 -8.12
CA ASN A 14 -22.30 -7.99 -8.22
C ASN A 14 -22.91 -9.33 -8.64
N ALA A 15 -22.29 -10.06 -9.55
CA ALA A 15 -22.72 -11.39 -9.96
C ALA A 15 -22.67 -12.43 -8.82
N LYS A 16 -21.78 -12.25 -7.84
CA LYS A 16 -21.64 -13.14 -6.67
C LYS A 16 -22.52 -12.74 -5.47
N LEU A 17 -23.01 -11.51 -5.40
CA LEU A 17 -23.82 -11.03 -4.27
C LEU A 17 -25.02 -11.94 -3.94
N PRO A 18 -25.82 -12.48 -4.90
CA PRO A 18 -26.94 -13.36 -4.57
C PRO A 18 -26.52 -14.65 -3.87
N GLU A 19 -25.36 -15.22 -4.24
CA GLU A 19 -24.79 -16.40 -3.58
C GLU A 19 -24.31 -16.07 -2.16
N ILE A 20 -23.56 -14.97 -2.01
CA ILE A 20 -23.04 -14.49 -0.73
C ILE A 20 -24.18 -14.19 0.25
N ARG A 21 -25.24 -13.52 -0.22
CA ARG A 21 -26.44 -13.22 0.57
C ARG A 21 -27.12 -14.49 1.08
N ARG A 22 -27.36 -15.48 0.19
CA ARG A 22 -27.97 -16.77 0.58
C ARG A 22 -27.10 -17.51 1.61
N ALA A 23 -25.79 -17.58 1.39
CA ALA A 23 -24.87 -18.24 2.30
C ALA A 23 -24.82 -17.55 3.67
N THR A 24 -24.76 -16.22 3.69
CA THR A 24 -24.77 -15.42 4.94
C THR A 24 -26.08 -15.60 5.69
N LEU A 25 -27.23 -15.56 5.00
CA LEU A 25 -28.55 -15.77 5.61
C LEU A 25 -28.68 -17.18 6.19
N ALA A 26 -28.23 -18.21 5.48
CA ALA A 26 -28.23 -19.59 5.98
C ALA A 26 -27.39 -19.73 7.25
N LEU A 27 -26.21 -19.10 7.30
CA LEU A 27 -25.37 -19.10 8.51
C LEU A 27 -26.03 -18.38 9.68
N LEU A 28 -26.76 -17.28 9.44
CA LEU A 28 -27.49 -16.54 10.47
C LEU A 28 -28.71 -17.30 10.99
N THR A 29 -29.40 -18.09 10.15
CA THR A 29 -30.63 -18.79 10.52
C THR A 29 -30.40 -20.19 11.05
N THR A 30 -29.53 -20.95 10.44
CA THR A 30 -29.32 -22.39 10.73
C THR A 30 -27.87 -22.75 11.07
N GLY A 31 -26.95 -21.78 11.05
CA GLY A 31 -25.54 -21.99 11.39
C GLY A 31 -25.33 -22.33 12.87
N PRO A 32 -24.16 -22.87 13.24
CA PRO A 32 -23.78 -23.11 14.63
C PRO A 32 -23.88 -21.81 15.45
N GLU A 33 -24.29 -21.92 16.72
CA GLU A 33 -24.49 -20.75 17.61
C GLU A 33 -23.24 -19.88 17.71
N THR A 34 -22.07 -20.49 17.80
CA THR A 34 -20.78 -19.78 17.80
C THR A 34 -20.55 -18.94 16.57
N VAL A 35 -20.91 -19.46 15.37
CA VAL A 35 -20.78 -18.74 14.11
C VAL A 35 -21.80 -17.60 14.02
N ARG A 36 -23.06 -17.83 14.45
CA ARG A 36 -24.08 -16.78 14.51
C ARG A 36 -23.67 -15.63 15.43
N HIS A 37 -23.20 -15.95 16.62
CA HIS A 37 -22.72 -14.95 17.59
C HIS A 37 -21.51 -14.15 17.04
N ASP A 38 -20.59 -14.82 16.34
CA ASP A 38 -19.46 -14.12 15.71
C ASP A 38 -19.91 -13.20 14.57
N ILE A 39 -20.88 -13.60 13.76
CA ILE A 39 -21.47 -12.76 12.72
C ILE A 39 -22.17 -11.54 13.33
N GLU A 40 -22.98 -11.73 14.37
CA GLU A 40 -23.67 -10.66 15.06
C GLU A 40 -22.71 -9.66 15.72
N ARG A 41 -21.62 -10.17 16.32
CA ARG A 41 -20.61 -9.37 16.99
C ARG A 41 -19.72 -8.60 16.00
N LYS A 42 -19.26 -9.25 14.94
CA LYS A 42 -18.33 -8.67 13.96
C LYS A 42 -19.04 -7.93 12.83
N GLY A 43 -20.26 -8.33 12.51
CA GLY A 43 -21.23 -7.59 11.69
C GLY A 43 -20.85 -7.28 10.25
N ASN A 44 -19.76 -7.89 9.71
CA ASN A 44 -19.28 -7.57 8.38
C ASN A 44 -19.05 -8.82 7.50
N VAL A 45 -19.47 -8.69 6.25
CA VAL A 45 -19.06 -9.58 5.17
C VAL A 45 -18.08 -8.82 4.30
N THR A 46 -16.87 -9.33 4.15
CA THR A 46 -15.87 -8.76 3.27
C THR A 46 -15.90 -9.48 1.94
N VAL A 47 -15.92 -8.70 0.86
CA VAL A 47 -15.85 -9.22 -0.52
C VAL A 47 -14.68 -8.54 -1.21
N ARG A 48 -13.78 -9.32 -1.79
CA ARG A 48 -12.66 -8.81 -2.59
C ARG A 48 -12.63 -9.50 -3.95
N TRP A 49 -12.26 -8.74 -4.95
CA TRP A 49 -12.03 -9.25 -6.28
C TRP A 49 -10.67 -8.81 -6.79
N THR A 50 -9.97 -9.71 -7.43
CA THR A 50 -8.79 -9.43 -8.23
C THR A 50 -8.84 -10.16 -9.55
N PRO A 51 -8.23 -9.66 -10.63
CA PRO A 51 -8.26 -10.33 -11.93
C PRO A 51 -7.74 -11.77 -11.89
N LYS A 52 -6.78 -12.05 -11.01
CA LYS A 52 -6.13 -13.37 -10.89
C LYS A 52 -6.77 -14.31 -9.87
N SER A 53 -7.33 -13.78 -8.78
CA SER A 53 -7.92 -14.61 -7.73
C SER A 53 -9.43 -14.75 -7.85
N GLY A 54 -10.07 -13.95 -8.73
CA GLY A 54 -11.53 -13.87 -8.83
C GLY A 54 -12.15 -13.27 -7.58
N VAL A 55 -13.44 -13.52 -7.35
CA VAL A 55 -14.16 -13.06 -6.16
C VAL A 55 -13.84 -13.99 -4.99
N LYS A 56 -13.37 -13.42 -3.89
CA LYS A 56 -13.20 -14.04 -2.58
C LYS A 56 -14.07 -13.30 -1.57
N TRP A 57 -14.64 -14.04 -0.63
CA TRP A 57 -15.44 -13.44 0.42
C TRP A 57 -15.33 -14.22 1.73
N TRP A 58 -15.56 -13.56 2.84
CA TRP A 58 -15.56 -14.15 4.18
C TRP A 58 -16.37 -13.30 5.16
N ILE A 59 -16.69 -13.87 6.31
CA ILE A 59 -17.41 -13.21 7.39
C ILE A 59 -16.45 -13.03 8.56
N GLY A 60 -16.42 -11.81 9.13
CA GLY A 60 -15.52 -11.48 10.23
C GLY A 60 -14.06 -11.40 9.80
N ASP A 61 -13.16 -12.11 10.50
CA ASP A 61 -11.74 -12.10 10.21
C ASP A 61 -11.42 -12.91 8.96
N ALA A 62 -10.45 -12.43 8.18
CA ALA A 62 -10.00 -13.16 7.01
C ALA A 62 -9.36 -14.51 7.39
N PRO A 63 -9.58 -15.58 6.60
CA PRO A 63 -8.85 -16.82 6.77
C PRO A 63 -7.34 -16.57 6.66
N LYS A 64 -6.56 -17.09 7.62
CA LYS A 64 -5.11 -16.84 7.71
C LYS A 64 -4.34 -17.26 6.46
N ASP A 65 -4.79 -18.32 5.81
CA ASP A 65 -4.15 -18.89 4.62
C ASP A 65 -4.71 -18.32 3.31
N LEU A 66 -5.69 -17.41 3.37
CA LEU A 66 -6.24 -16.80 2.18
C LEU A 66 -5.34 -15.68 1.69
N MET A 67 -4.80 -15.91 0.51
CA MET A 67 -3.97 -14.93 -0.21
C MET A 67 -4.65 -14.51 -1.49
N LEU A 68 -4.47 -13.26 -1.87
CA LEU A 68 -4.91 -12.71 -3.16
C LEU A 68 -3.70 -12.42 -4.03
N LYS A 69 -3.90 -12.53 -5.34
CA LYS A 69 -2.89 -12.14 -6.33
C LYS A 69 -3.37 -10.89 -7.04
N GLU A 70 -2.60 -9.84 -6.90
CA GLU A 70 -2.77 -8.56 -7.58
C GLU A 70 -1.72 -8.38 -8.65
N THR A 71 -2.00 -7.56 -9.67
CA THR A 71 -1.01 -7.23 -10.71
C THR A 71 -0.90 -5.72 -10.83
N THR A 72 0.31 -5.20 -10.74
CA THR A 72 0.60 -3.77 -10.90
C THR A 72 1.91 -3.61 -11.67
N CYS A 73 1.89 -2.75 -12.70
CA CYS A 73 3.04 -2.50 -13.58
C CYS A 73 3.62 -3.78 -14.20
N GLY A 74 2.75 -4.75 -14.57
CA GLY A 74 3.15 -6.03 -15.14
C GLY A 74 3.79 -7.00 -14.14
N ARG A 75 3.77 -6.71 -12.84
CA ARG A 75 4.30 -7.54 -11.76
C ARG A 75 3.19 -8.11 -10.91
N ASP A 76 3.36 -9.34 -10.47
CA ASP A 76 2.42 -10.02 -9.59
C ASP A 76 2.82 -9.83 -8.13
N PHE A 77 1.84 -9.44 -7.31
CA PHE A 77 1.98 -9.28 -5.88
C PHE A 77 1.05 -10.26 -5.15
N GLU A 78 1.60 -11.01 -4.23
CA GLU A 78 0.80 -11.71 -3.24
C GLU A 78 0.46 -10.76 -2.10
N VAL A 79 -0.80 -10.77 -1.68
CA VAL A 79 -1.35 -9.88 -0.66
C VAL A 79 -2.18 -10.71 0.32
N PRO A 80 -2.05 -10.52 1.64
CA PRO A 80 -2.96 -11.17 2.59
C PRO A 80 -4.40 -10.72 2.33
N ALA A 81 -5.37 -11.60 2.59
CA ALA A 81 -6.77 -11.32 2.28
C ALA A 81 -7.31 -10.06 3.00
N ASP A 82 -6.87 -9.81 4.23
CA ASP A 82 -7.17 -8.62 5.03
C ASP A 82 -6.14 -7.47 4.84
N GLY A 83 -5.10 -7.73 4.04
CA GLY A 83 -4.06 -6.73 3.78
C GLY A 83 -4.57 -5.59 2.89
N PHE A 84 -3.99 -4.41 3.12
CA PHE A 84 -4.27 -3.25 2.27
C PHE A 84 -3.73 -3.47 0.85
N TYR A 85 -4.55 -3.12 -0.12
CA TYR A 85 -4.18 -2.91 -1.51
C TYR A 85 -5.11 -1.87 -2.12
N GLN A 86 -4.69 -1.16 -3.17
CA GLN A 86 -5.50 -0.09 -3.78
C GLN A 86 -6.83 -0.65 -4.32
N VAL A 87 -7.94 -0.10 -3.82
CA VAL A 87 -9.30 -0.60 -4.12
C VAL A 87 -9.73 -0.39 -5.57
N ASN A 88 -9.12 0.56 -6.27
CA ASN A 88 -9.32 0.82 -7.68
C ASN A 88 -8.06 0.40 -8.45
N PRO A 89 -8.00 -0.82 -9.00
CA PRO A 89 -6.77 -1.34 -9.60
C PRO A 89 -6.24 -0.48 -10.74
N ARG A 90 -7.13 0.10 -11.56
CA ARG A 90 -6.76 0.94 -12.69
C ARG A 90 -6.10 2.24 -12.25
N VAL A 91 -6.71 2.95 -11.32
CA VAL A 91 -6.16 4.21 -10.79
C VAL A 91 -4.94 3.95 -9.90
N GLY A 92 -4.96 2.84 -9.14
CA GLY A 92 -3.81 2.40 -8.35
C GLY A 92 -2.59 2.11 -9.21
N GLU A 93 -2.78 1.44 -10.35
CA GLU A 93 -1.70 1.21 -11.31
C GLU A 93 -1.17 2.52 -11.91
N GLU A 94 -2.04 3.48 -12.25
CA GLU A 94 -1.64 4.79 -12.73
C GLU A 94 -0.81 5.56 -11.69
N LEU A 95 -1.23 5.52 -10.42
CA LEU A 95 -0.47 6.09 -9.31
C LEU A 95 0.92 5.46 -9.21
N VAL A 96 1.01 4.13 -9.19
CA VAL A 96 2.30 3.42 -9.10
C VAL A 96 3.19 3.73 -10.30
N ARG A 97 2.65 3.70 -11.53
CA ARG A 97 3.41 4.09 -12.74
C ARG A 97 3.93 5.51 -12.67
N THR A 98 3.14 6.43 -12.10
CA THR A 98 3.58 7.83 -11.92
C THR A 98 4.71 7.92 -10.90
N VAL A 99 4.63 7.21 -9.78
CA VAL A 99 5.72 7.14 -8.79
C VAL A 99 6.99 6.57 -9.41
N VAL A 100 6.88 5.48 -10.19
CA VAL A 100 8.01 4.88 -10.92
C VAL A 100 8.63 5.89 -11.89
N ALA A 101 7.82 6.57 -12.70
CA ALA A 101 8.31 7.58 -13.64
C ALA A 101 9.01 8.76 -12.94
N GLU A 102 8.50 9.20 -11.78
CA GLU A 102 9.16 10.25 -10.98
C GLU A 102 10.47 9.76 -10.34
N TYR A 103 10.52 8.49 -9.91
CA TYR A 103 11.78 7.87 -9.47
C TYR A 103 12.80 7.82 -10.60
N GLU A 104 12.42 7.34 -11.80
CA GLU A 104 13.31 7.19 -12.95
C GLU A 104 13.98 8.51 -13.38
N LYS A 105 13.28 9.66 -13.25
CA LYS A 105 13.86 10.99 -13.52
C LYS A 105 15.08 11.30 -12.65
N GLY A 106 15.13 10.77 -11.41
CA GLY A 106 16.24 10.98 -10.48
C GLY A 106 17.15 9.78 -10.29
N ALA A 107 16.82 8.61 -10.87
CA ALA A 107 17.47 7.33 -10.57
C ALA A 107 18.97 7.30 -10.96
N LYS A 108 19.40 8.12 -11.94
CA LYS A 108 20.82 8.23 -12.29
C LYS A 108 21.67 8.69 -11.11
N ASP A 109 21.19 9.68 -10.36
CA ASP A 109 21.93 10.30 -9.25
C ASP A 109 21.54 9.67 -7.90
N ALA A 110 20.28 9.25 -7.74
CA ALA A 110 19.72 8.67 -6.53
C ALA A 110 19.05 7.30 -6.80
N PRO A 111 19.83 6.25 -7.13
CA PRO A 111 19.30 4.96 -7.53
C PRO A 111 18.77 4.11 -6.36
N GLU A 112 19.08 4.45 -5.10
CA GLU A 112 18.61 3.70 -3.94
C GLU A 112 17.21 4.16 -3.55
N VAL A 113 16.36 3.24 -3.09
CA VAL A 113 15.01 3.55 -2.61
C VAL A 113 14.87 3.22 -1.14
N LEU A 114 14.34 4.17 -0.39
CA LEU A 114 13.77 3.98 0.93
C LEU A 114 12.25 4.12 0.81
N ASP A 115 11.52 3.04 1.08
CA ASP A 115 10.05 2.96 0.99
C ASP A 115 9.48 2.90 2.41
N LEU A 116 8.94 4.03 2.89
CA LEU A 116 8.36 4.17 4.21
C LEU A 116 6.86 3.91 4.15
N TYR A 117 6.35 3.09 5.07
CA TYR A 117 4.98 2.57 5.07
C TYR A 117 4.74 1.67 3.85
N CYS A 118 5.72 0.82 3.54
CA CYS A 118 5.79 0.11 2.26
C CYS A 118 4.72 -0.97 2.05
N GLY A 119 3.93 -1.34 3.05
CA GLY A 119 2.96 -2.42 2.94
C GLY A 119 3.60 -3.71 2.42
N VAL A 120 3.05 -4.26 1.35
CA VAL A 120 3.58 -5.46 0.68
C VAL A 120 4.68 -5.15 -0.36
N GLY A 121 5.19 -3.91 -0.37
CA GLY A 121 6.36 -3.49 -1.15
C GLY A 121 6.07 -2.97 -2.56
N VAL A 122 4.83 -2.58 -2.87
CA VAL A 122 4.41 -2.26 -4.26
C VAL A 122 5.26 -1.16 -4.89
N PHE A 123 5.36 0.01 -4.25
CA PHE A 123 6.09 1.15 -4.81
C PHE A 123 7.58 0.85 -4.98
N GLY A 124 8.23 0.41 -3.90
CA GLY A 124 9.65 0.12 -3.93
C GLY A 124 10.04 -0.96 -4.93
N LEU A 125 9.26 -2.05 -5.01
CA LEU A 125 9.52 -3.15 -5.94
C LEU A 125 9.23 -2.75 -7.39
N CYS A 126 8.20 -1.95 -7.67
CA CYS A 126 7.93 -1.45 -9.02
C CYS A 126 9.02 -0.50 -9.52
N CYS A 127 9.64 0.30 -8.65
CA CYS A 127 10.80 1.14 -9.00
C CYS A 127 12.04 0.33 -9.40
N ASN A 128 12.15 -0.92 -8.98
CA ASN A 128 13.24 -1.84 -9.32
C ASN A 128 14.65 -1.25 -9.07
N PRO A 129 14.94 -0.67 -7.91
CA PRO A 129 16.22 -0.06 -7.62
C PRO A 129 17.30 -1.12 -7.34
N PRO A 130 18.60 -0.82 -7.46
CA PRO A 130 19.67 -1.73 -7.05
C PRO A 130 19.72 -1.99 -5.55
N LYS A 131 19.14 -1.05 -4.75
CA LYS A 131 19.00 -1.19 -3.30
C LYS A 131 17.66 -0.64 -2.85
N LEU A 132 16.92 -1.47 -2.11
CA LEU A 132 15.63 -1.14 -1.53
C LEU A 132 15.63 -1.39 -0.02
N THR A 133 15.18 -0.40 0.73
CA THR A 133 14.87 -0.56 2.14
C THR A 133 13.40 -0.25 2.34
N GLY A 134 12.58 -1.24 2.73
CA GLY A 134 11.16 -1.08 3.07
C GLY A 134 10.95 -1.11 4.57
N ILE A 135 10.10 -0.22 5.08
CA ILE A 135 9.72 -0.15 6.50
C ILE A 135 8.21 -0.09 6.61
N GLU A 136 7.64 -0.99 7.38
CA GLU A 136 6.21 -1.13 7.60
C GLU A 136 5.97 -1.71 9.02
N SER A 137 4.96 -1.24 9.70
CA SER A 137 4.63 -1.72 11.05
C SER A 137 3.98 -3.10 11.07
N GLY A 138 3.25 -3.44 10.01
CA GLY A 138 2.56 -4.72 9.85
C GLY A 138 3.51 -5.87 9.53
N ARG A 139 3.75 -6.77 10.51
CA ARG A 139 4.64 -7.93 10.32
C ARG A 139 4.22 -8.78 9.12
N GLN A 140 2.93 -9.07 9.00
CA GLN A 140 2.39 -9.86 7.88
C GLN A 140 2.66 -9.18 6.53
N ALA A 141 2.45 -7.86 6.41
CA ALA A 141 2.75 -7.12 5.20
C ALA A 141 4.24 -7.22 4.81
N ILE A 142 5.14 -7.13 5.79
CA ILE A 142 6.59 -7.31 5.57
C ILE A 142 6.94 -8.72 5.11
N ASP A 143 6.28 -9.76 5.64
CA ASP A 143 6.52 -11.14 5.20
C ASP A 143 6.11 -11.30 3.73
N PHE A 144 5.00 -10.67 3.31
CA PHE A 144 4.59 -10.61 1.91
C PHE A 144 5.53 -9.74 1.06
N ALA A 145 6.03 -8.61 1.55
CA ALA A 145 7.01 -7.79 0.83
C ALA A 145 8.28 -8.58 0.51
N LYS A 146 8.79 -9.35 1.49
CA LYS A 146 9.94 -10.25 1.28
C LYS A 146 9.65 -11.35 0.26
N LYS A 147 8.45 -11.95 0.34
CA LYS A 147 8.01 -12.99 -0.60
C LYS A 147 7.87 -12.45 -2.02
N ASN A 148 7.26 -11.27 -2.17
CA ASN A 148 7.13 -10.57 -3.45
C ASN A 148 8.50 -10.22 -4.05
N ALA A 149 9.43 -9.74 -3.23
CA ALA A 149 10.79 -9.47 -3.67
C ALA A 149 11.50 -10.75 -4.12
N ALA A 150 11.43 -11.84 -3.38
CA ALA A 150 12.07 -13.11 -3.72
C ALA A 150 11.51 -13.71 -5.02
N SER A 151 10.20 -13.67 -5.22
CA SER A 151 9.54 -14.22 -6.41
C SER A 151 9.85 -13.46 -7.70
N GLN A 152 10.05 -12.13 -7.61
CA GLN A 152 10.23 -11.27 -8.77
C GLN A 152 11.69 -11.07 -9.18
N PHE A 153 12.62 -11.17 -8.25
CA PHE A 153 14.03 -10.80 -8.48
C PHE A 153 15.01 -11.94 -8.28
N HIS A 154 14.53 -13.18 -8.04
CA HIS A 154 15.38 -14.32 -7.65
C HIS A 154 16.39 -13.91 -6.58
N CYS A 155 15.90 -13.13 -5.60
CA CYS A 155 16.71 -12.55 -4.53
C CYS A 155 17.11 -13.65 -3.53
N THR A 156 17.94 -14.59 -4.00
CA THR A 156 18.70 -15.48 -3.12
C THR A 156 19.90 -14.70 -2.59
N THR A 157 20.12 -14.78 -1.33
CA THR A 157 21.02 -13.98 -0.49
C THR A 157 22.50 -13.94 -0.90
N THR A 158 22.91 -14.54 -2.02
CA THR A 158 24.33 -14.71 -2.35
C THR A 158 24.76 -14.32 -3.76
N THR A 159 23.86 -14.10 -4.72
CA THR A 159 24.28 -13.85 -6.13
C THR A 159 23.45 -12.82 -6.89
N SER A 160 22.47 -12.14 -6.26
CA SER A 160 21.69 -11.12 -6.96
C SER A 160 22.34 -9.74 -6.84
N ASN A 161 22.32 -8.97 -7.94
CA ASN A 161 22.73 -7.56 -7.95
C ASN A 161 21.77 -6.65 -7.12
N TYR A 162 20.75 -7.23 -6.48
CA TYR A 162 19.74 -6.51 -5.72
C TYR A 162 19.94 -6.68 -4.23
N ASN A 163 19.99 -5.57 -3.50
CA ASN A 163 20.08 -5.52 -2.03
C ASN A 163 18.76 -4.99 -1.47
N TYR A 164 17.80 -5.92 -1.24
CA TYR A 164 16.48 -5.58 -0.70
C TYR A 164 16.35 -6.02 0.74
N ARG A 165 15.91 -5.08 1.61
CA ARG A 165 15.72 -5.29 3.04
C ARG A 165 14.36 -4.74 3.46
N PHE A 166 13.62 -5.52 4.24
CA PHE A 166 12.31 -5.14 4.77
C PHE A 166 12.28 -5.33 6.29
N TYR A 167 11.81 -4.30 6.99
CA TYR A 167 11.79 -4.25 8.45
C TYR A 167 10.36 -4.04 8.95
N ALA A 168 9.92 -4.93 9.87
CA ALA A 168 8.63 -4.85 10.55
C ALA A 168 8.74 -3.93 11.76
N GLU A 169 8.68 -2.62 11.53
CA GLU A 169 8.91 -1.58 12.54
C GLU A 169 8.05 -0.36 12.26
N ARG A 170 7.65 0.37 13.31
CA ARG A 170 7.06 1.70 13.13
C ARG A 170 8.10 2.66 12.60
N VAL A 171 7.77 3.42 11.55
CA VAL A 171 8.70 4.34 10.87
C VAL A 171 9.31 5.33 11.87
N GLY A 172 8.49 5.92 12.74
CA GLY A 172 8.94 6.93 13.71
C GLY A 172 9.88 6.42 14.83
N GLN A 173 9.93 5.11 15.08
CA GLN A 173 10.67 4.57 16.24
C GLN A 173 12.17 4.37 15.98
N ASN A 174 12.58 4.15 14.73
CA ASN A 174 13.95 3.74 14.41
C ASN A 174 14.65 4.64 13.38
N LEU A 175 14.23 5.90 13.25
CA LEU A 175 14.77 6.84 12.26
C LEU A 175 16.30 6.98 12.30
N LYS A 176 16.91 6.87 13.49
CA LYS A 176 18.37 6.93 13.66
C LYS A 176 19.13 5.77 13.03
N ARG A 177 18.46 4.65 12.78
CA ARG A 177 19.05 3.45 12.15
C ARG A 177 18.90 3.46 10.64
N ILE A 178 18.02 4.34 10.12
CA ILE A 178 17.77 4.46 8.69
C ILE A 178 18.83 5.33 8.08
N SER A 179 19.63 4.76 7.18
CA SER A 179 20.64 5.53 6.45
C SER A 179 20.01 6.12 5.19
N VAL A 180 19.96 7.45 5.14
CA VAL A 180 19.58 8.23 3.95
C VAL A 180 20.74 9.12 3.55
N ASN A 181 21.15 9.02 2.30
CA ASN A 181 22.22 9.78 1.72
C ASN A 181 21.78 10.46 0.40
N SER A 182 22.70 11.17 -0.26
CA SER A 182 22.42 11.85 -1.54
C SER A 182 22.11 10.91 -2.72
N ARG A 183 22.19 9.60 -2.52
CA ARG A 183 21.85 8.57 -3.53
C ARG A 183 20.50 7.90 -3.26
N THR A 184 19.73 8.38 -2.27
CA THR A 184 18.48 7.76 -1.83
C THR A 184 17.28 8.58 -2.26
N THR A 185 16.39 8.01 -3.07
CA THR A 185 15.02 8.53 -3.24
C THR A 185 14.15 7.95 -2.14
N VAL A 186 13.39 8.80 -1.45
CA VAL A 186 12.45 8.38 -0.41
C VAL A 186 11.05 8.36 -0.97
N ILE A 187 10.35 7.23 -0.80
CA ILE A 187 8.91 7.10 -1.06
C ILE A 187 8.22 7.05 0.29
N VAL A 188 7.08 7.72 0.43
CA VAL A 188 6.31 7.80 1.67
C VAL A 188 4.83 7.63 1.34
N ASP A 189 4.17 6.63 1.94
CA ASP A 189 2.73 6.39 1.78
C ASP A 189 2.09 6.09 3.16
N PRO A 190 1.98 7.11 4.04
CA PRO A 190 1.50 6.92 5.39
C PRO A 190 -0.01 6.65 5.44
N PRO A 191 -0.53 6.10 6.56
CA PRO A 191 -1.96 5.96 6.79
C PRO A 191 -2.66 7.33 6.84
N ARG A 192 -4.00 7.33 6.90
CA ARG A 192 -4.83 8.56 6.93
C ARG A 192 -4.45 9.55 8.01
N ASP A 193 -3.96 9.08 9.14
CA ASP A 193 -3.51 9.93 10.24
C ASP A 193 -2.21 10.69 9.92
N GLY A 194 -1.62 10.43 8.76
CA GLY A 194 -0.35 10.99 8.31
C GLY A 194 0.84 10.30 8.98
N MET A 195 2.00 10.94 8.87
CA MET A 195 3.23 10.44 9.49
C MET A 195 3.24 10.67 11.00
N GLU A 196 4.01 9.84 11.73
CA GLU A 196 4.33 10.10 13.13
C GLU A 196 5.04 11.46 13.26
N PRO A 197 4.82 12.22 14.34
CA PRO A 197 5.23 13.63 14.44
C PRO A 197 6.73 13.93 14.22
N ASN A 198 7.59 12.95 14.45
CA ASN A 198 9.03 13.08 14.29
C ASN A 198 9.51 12.78 12.85
N VAL A 199 8.71 12.09 12.03
CA VAL A 199 9.09 11.69 10.67
C VAL A 199 9.21 12.88 9.72
N PRO A 200 8.25 13.82 9.65
CA PRO A 200 8.37 15.01 8.79
C PRO A 200 9.61 15.85 9.10
N LYS A 201 9.99 15.99 10.39
CA LYS A 201 11.20 16.70 10.78
C LYS A 201 12.45 15.97 10.30
N TRP A 202 12.51 14.66 10.53
CA TRP A 202 13.62 13.84 10.08
C TRP A 202 13.77 13.87 8.54
N LEU A 203 12.67 13.84 7.80
CA LEU A 203 12.68 14.00 6.34
C LEU A 203 13.23 15.38 5.94
N ALA A 204 12.78 16.46 6.56
CA ALA A 204 13.24 17.81 6.27
C ALA A 204 14.77 17.96 6.42
N GLU A 205 15.35 17.27 7.40
CA GLU A 205 16.78 17.26 7.71
C GLU A 205 17.56 16.19 6.90
N SER A 206 16.88 15.30 6.18
CA SER A 206 17.50 14.19 5.45
C SER A 206 18.34 14.68 4.27
N LYS A 207 19.24 13.83 3.79
CA LYS A 207 20.10 14.10 2.62
C LYS A 207 19.51 13.55 1.31
N ALA A 208 18.27 13.05 1.33
CA ALA A 208 17.62 12.55 0.12
C ALA A 208 17.44 13.69 -0.90
N PRO A 209 17.85 13.55 -2.15
CA PRO A 209 17.61 14.58 -3.16
C PRO A 209 16.14 14.72 -3.56
N ARG A 210 15.35 13.64 -3.41
CA ARG A 210 13.92 13.59 -3.77
C ARG A 210 13.12 12.82 -2.73
N ILE A 211 11.89 13.30 -2.48
CA ILE A 211 10.86 12.60 -1.72
C ILE A 211 9.61 12.52 -2.60
N LEU A 212 9.05 11.32 -2.74
CA LEU A 212 7.80 11.02 -3.42
C LEU A 212 6.76 10.72 -2.34
N TYR A 213 5.88 11.70 -2.03
CA TYR A 213 4.92 11.59 -0.96
C TYR A 213 3.53 11.28 -1.53
N VAL A 214 3.04 10.06 -1.33
CA VAL A 214 1.67 9.62 -1.62
C VAL A 214 0.82 9.84 -0.36
N SER A 215 -0.38 10.40 -0.51
CA SER A 215 -1.28 10.66 0.62
C SER A 215 -2.74 10.57 0.21
N CYS A 216 -3.54 9.88 1.02
CA CYS A 216 -4.99 9.78 0.86
C CYS A 216 -5.78 10.86 1.63
N ASP A 217 -5.09 11.75 2.38
CA ASP A 217 -5.74 12.79 3.17
C ASP A 217 -5.05 14.15 3.03
N PRO A 218 -5.72 15.17 2.43
CA PRO A 218 -5.12 16.49 2.20
C PRO A 218 -4.79 17.26 3.48
N ALA A 219 -5.50 17.01 4.59
CA ALA A 219 -5.28 17.76 5.83
C ALA A 219 -3.99 17.30 6.50
N THR A 220 -3.79 15.98 6.62
CA THR A 220 -2.54 15.41 7.16
C THR A 220 -1.35 15.67 6.24
N LEU A 221 -1.55 15.58 4.91
CA LEU A 221 -0.54 15.96 3.92
C LEU A 221 -0.07 17.41 4.13
N THR A 222 -1.00 18.36 4.24
CA THR A 222 -0.69 19.77 4.45
C THR A 222 0.06 19.99 5.77
N ARG A 223 -0.33 19.30 6.84
CA ARG A 223 0.36 19.35 8.14
C ARG A 223 1.82 18.91 8.00
N ASP A 224 2.05 17.79 7.36
CA ASP A 224 3.37 17.19 7.22
C ASP A 224 4.26 18.03 6.28
N LEU A 225 3.70 18.52 5.16
CA LEU A 225 4.41 19.40 4.21
C LEU A 225 4.89 20.70 4.84
N LYS A 226 4.15 21.31 5.79
CA LYS A 226 4.62 22.51 6.53
C LYS A 226 5.99 22.30 7.19
N THR A 227 6.29 21.07 7.60
CA THR A 227 7.57 20.74 8.22
C THR A 227 8.60 20.33 7.15
N ILE A 228 8.23 19.48 6.20
CA ILE A 228 9.16 18.96 5.18
C ILE A 228 9.66 20.09 4.27
N CYS A 229 8.82 21.05 3.93
CA CYS A 229 9.18 22.19 3.08
C CYS A 229 10.18 23.16 3.70
N ARG A 230 10.59 22.96 4.95
CA ARG A 230 11.77 23.67 5.51
C ARG A 230 13.06 23.26 4.80
N GLY A 231 13.16 22.02 4.35
CA GLY A 231 14.35 21.47 3.67
C GLY A 231 14.11 21.09 2.19
N TYR A 232 12.88 21.21 1.69
CA TYR A 232 12.49 20.78 0.35
C TYR A 232 11.56 21.80 -0.31
N ASP A 233 11.63 21.88 -1.63
CA ASP A 233 10.66 22.58 -2.47
C ASP A 233 9.70 21.59 -3.12
N ILE A 234 8.43 21.98 -3.28
CA ILE A 234 7.44 21.20 -4.03
C ILE A 234 7.72 21.37 -5.52
N GLU A 235 8.07 20.28 -6.19
CA GLU A 235 8.32 20.26 -7.64
C GLU A 235 7.02 20.02 -8.42
N SER A 236 6.17 19.11 -7.95
CA SER A 236 4.88 18.85 -8.58
C SER A 236 3.88 18.24 -7.60
N VAL A 237 2.59 18.41 -7.93
CA VAL A 237 1.46 17.80 -7.23
C VAL A 237 0.53 17.17 -8.27
N ARG A 238 0.11 15.93 -8.05
CA ARG A 238 -0.84 15.21 -8.90
C ARG A 238 -1.92 14.54 -8.06
N TRP A 239 -3.14 14.54 -8.56
CA TRP A 239 -4.30 13.90 -7.94
C TRP A 239 -4.75 12.69 -8.73
N PHE A 240 -5.21 11.67 -8.00
CA PHE A 240 -5.71 10.41 -8.55
C PHE A 240 -7.10 10.14 -7.98
N ASN A 241 -8.10 10.04 -8.85
CA ASN A 241 -9.49 9.80 -8.44
C ASN A 241 -9.70 8.31 -8.05
N MET A 242 -9.07 7.93 -6.94
CA MET A 242 -9.10 6.56 -6.41
C MET A 242 -10.51 6.12 -6.01
N PHE A 243 -11.31 7.07 -5.51
CA PHE A 243 -12.65 6.84 -4.97
C PHE A 243 -13.69 7.67 -5.73
N PRO A 244 -14.07 7.28 -6.96
CA PRO A 244 -15.03 8.04 -7.75
C PRO A 244 -16.33 8.31 -7.00
N ARG A 245 -16.94 9.48 -7.22
CA ARG A 245 -18.18 9.94 -6.55
C ARG A 245 -18.06 10.18 -5.04
N THR A 246 -16.85 10.26 -4.52
CA THR A 246 -16.58 10.68 -3.15
C THR A 246 -15.68 11.92 -3.13
N ALA A 247 -15.55 12.57 -1.97
CA ALA A 247 -14.60 13.66 -1.77
C ALA A 247 -13.16 13.15 -1.50
N ARG A 248 -12.89 11.86 -1.72
CA ARG A 248 -11.59 11.24 -1.41
C ARG A 248 -10.80 10.97 -2.68
N PHE A 249 -9.52 11.24 -2.61
CA PHE A 249 -8.56 11.04 -3.70
C PHE A 249 -7.18 10.76 -3.13
N GLU A 250 -6.30 10.21 -3.94
CA GLU A 250 -4.88 10.10 -3.63
C GLU A 250 -4.13 11.30 -4.22
N THR A 251 -3.08 11.71 -3.54
CA THR A 251 -2.20 12.80 -3.98
C THR A 251 -0.77 12.32 -4.01
N LEU A 252 -0.07 12.54 -5.11
CA LEU A 252 1.38 12.41 -5.17
C LEU A 252 2.01 13.81 -5.16
N VAL A 253 2.85 14.09 -4.18
CA VAL A 253 3.68 15.29 -4.10
C VAL A 253 5.13 14.88 -4.33
N VAL A 254 5.75 15.50 -5.33
CA VAL A 254 7.19 15.35 -5.60
C VAL A 254 7.91 16.51 -4.95
N LEU A 255 8.87 16.20 -4.10
CA LEU A 255 9.66 17.15 -3.35
C LEU A 255 11.14 17.03 -3.75
N ARG A 256 11.80 18.16 -3.96
CA ARG A 256 13.22 18.26 -4.29
C ARG A 256 13.97 18.99 -3.18
N LYS A 257 15.14 18.47 -2.83
CA LYS A 257 16.03 19.09 -1.83
C LYS A 257 16.42 20.51 -2.27
N LYS A 258 16.36 21.46 -1.32
CA LYS A 258 16.84 22.83 -1.50
C LYS A 258 18.34 22.90 -1.66
#